data_8607aa2c50664723c7b2f9b46a82bf0a
#
_entry.id   8607aa2c50664723c7b2f9b46a82bf0a
#
_cell.length_a   1.000
_cell.length_b   1.000
_cell.length_c   1.000
_cell.angle_alpha   90.00
_cell.angle_beta   90.00
_cell.angle_gamma   90.00
#
_symmetry.space_group_name_H-M   'P 1'
#
loop_
_entity.id
_entity.type
_entity.pdbx_description
1 polymer ?
#
loop_
_entity_poly.entity_id
_entity_poly.type
_entity_poly.pdbx_seq_one_letter_code
_entity_poly.pdbx_strand_id
1 'polypeptide(L)'
;VIMSTGMTTKSELDEALNDFYSYVIYKRISHKDCISKQDIFSWLGELGKTKLDELIGREIITEDANGVLHAIKNDFSLSPRLLKRHTHKLIDVFFKPDDIIDGGPGMLRNISESVNVNGYKRVQEVLLEASNEILKTINANPGKIPLVYVGMLDSMAFSNKNIIGAL
;
A
#
# COMPACT_ATOMS: atom_id res chain seq x y z
N VAL A 1 37.81 -0.83 -5.51
CA VAL A 1 36.78 -0.22 -4.65
C VAL A 1 35.57 -1.15 -4.76
N ILE A 2 35.37 -1.97 -3.74
CA ILE A 2 34.21 -2.87 -3.66
C ILE A 2 33.03 -2.02 -3.17
N MET A 3 32.08 -1.73 -4.05
CA MET A 3 30.79 -1.17 -3.63
C MET A 3 30.05 -2.25 -2.86
N SER A 4 29.97 -2.08 -1.56
CA SER A 4 29.06 -2.82 -0.68
C SER A 4 27.63 -2.43 -1.07
N THR A 5 26.96 -3.21 -1.88
CA THR A 5 25.52 -3.17 -2.03
C THR A 5 24.91 -3.64 -0.71
N GLY A 6 24.70 -2.71 0.21
CA GLY A 6 23.97 -2.98 1.44
C GLY A 6 22.60 -3.54 1.11
N MET A 7 22.39 -4.84 1.31
CA MET A 7 21.07 -5.45 1.22
C MET A 7 20.24 -4.92 2.38
N THR A 8 19.37 -3.95 2.10
CA THR A 8 18.38 -3.45 3.07
C THR A 8 17.55 -4.62 3.58
N THR A 9 17.61 -4.88 4.87
CA THR A 9 16.86 -5.96 5.50
C THR A 9 15.36 -5.62 5.56
N LYS A 10 14.50 -6.61 5.74
CA LYS A 10 13.07 -6.40 5.94
C LYS A 10 12.81 -5.50 7.17
N SER A 11 13.62 -5.63 8.20
CA SER A 11 13.51 -4.83 9.43
C SER A 11 13.81 -3.35 9.19
N GLU A 12 14.85 -3.04 8.40
CA GLU A 12 15.22 -1.65 8.06
C GLU A 12 14.17 -0.99 7.21
N LEU A 13 13.56 -1.71 6.27
CA LEU A 13 12.47 -1.20 5.47
C LEU A 13 11.21 -0.96 6.32
N ASP A 14 10.83 -1.92 7.19
CA ASP A 14 9.70 -1.76 8.12
C ASP A 14 9.91 -0.54 9.06
N GLU A 15 11.14 -0.30 9.53
CA GLU A 15 11.48 0.85 10.35
C GLU A 15 11.35 2.17 9.56
N ALA A 16 11.91 2.24 8.37
CA ALA A 16 11.86 3.43 7.53
C ALA A 16 10.42 3.78 7.09
N LEU A 17 9.61 2.75 6.80
CA LEU A 17 8.21 2.90 6.40
C LEU A 17 7.24 2.87 7.59
N ASN A 18 7.74 2.97 8.84
CA ASN A 18 6.90 3.08 10.02
C ASN A 18 6.08 4.38 10.05
N ASP A 19 6.62 5.46 9.51
CA ASP A 19 5.91 6.71 9.26
C ASP A 19 4.95 6.57 8.06
N PHE A 20 3.73 7.10 8.19
CA PHE A 20 2.70 6.97 7.17
C PHE A 20 3.08 7.68 5.86
N TYR A 21 3.62 8.89 5.94
CA TYR A 21 3.97 9.66 4.74
C TYR A 21 5.17 9.07 4.02
N SER A 22 6.16 8.57 4.76
CA SER A 22 7.26 7.78 4.18
C SER A 22 6.74 6.54 3.44
N TYR A 23 5.77 5.84 4.02
CA TYR A 23 5.12 4.69 3.38
C TYR A 23 4.39 5.06 2.08
N VAL A 24 3.56 6.12 2.07
CA VAL A 24 2.81 6.48 0.85
C VAL A 24 3.72 7.04 -0.24
N ILE A 25 4.79 7.77 0.11
CA ILE A 25 5.81 8.23 -0.83
C ILE A 25 6.52 7.01 -1.45
N TYR A 26 6.99 6.08 -0.63
CA TYR A 26 7.65 4.86 -1.11
C TYR A 26 6.73 4.04 -2.02
N LYS A 27 5.47 3.84 -1.61
CA LYS A 27 4.45 3.15 -2.42
C LYS A 27 4.31 3.80 -3.79
N ARG A 28 4.23 5.13 -3.85
CA ARG A 28 4.07 5.86 -5.11
C ARG A 28 5.29 5.71 -6.01
N ILE A 29 6.49 5.76 -5.46
CA ILE A 29 7.74 5.63 -6.22
C ILE A 29 7.97 4.16 -6.66
N SER A 30 7.53 3.17 -5.87
CA SER A 30 7.64 1.75 -6.22
C SER A 30 6.76 1.33 -7.40
N HIS A 31 5.77 2.13 -7.79
CA HIS A 31 5.07 1.97 -9.04
C HIS A 31 5.95 2.45 -10.22
N LYS A 32 5.71 1.90 -11.40
CA LYS A 32 6.54 2.14 -12.61
C LYS A 32 6.41 3.55 -13.20
N ASP A 33 5.81 4.49 -12.50
CA ASP A 33 5.66 5.86 -12.95
C ASP A 33 6.98 6.63 -12.74
N CYS A 34 7.36 7.46 -13.72
CA CYS A 34 8.50 8.36 -13.59
C CYS A 34 8.16 9.48 -12.60
N ILE A 35 8.40 9.28 -11.33
CA ILE A 35 8.14 10.24 -10.25
C ILE A 35 9.42 11.03 -9.94
N SER A 36 9.30 12.35 -9.91
CA SER A 36 10.37 13.28 -9.53
C SER A 36 10.18 13.84 -8.11
N LYS A 37 11.20 14.49 -7.58
CA LYS A 37 11.09 15.25 -6.32
C LYS A 37 10.02 16.33 -6.40
N GLN A 38 9.86 16.96 -7.56
CA GLN A 38 8.85 17.99 -7.77
C GLN A 38 7.44 17.44 -7.69
N ASP A 39 7.21 16.20 -8.16
CA ASP A 39 5.90 15.56 -8.05
C ASP A 39 5.53 15.28 -6.58
N ILE A 40 6.50 14.83 -5.78
CA ILE A 40 6.30 14.62 -4.34
C ILE A 40 6.05 15.95 -3.61
N PHE A 41 6.82 16.99 -3.94
CA PHE A 41 6.62 18.32 -3.36
C PHE A 41 5.24 18.90 -3.72
N SER A 42 4.83 18.79 -4.98
CA SER A 42 3.52 19.26 -5.44
C SER A 42 2.36 18.54 -4.76
N TRP A 43 2.58 17.28 -4.36
CA TRP A 43 1.56 16.46 -3.71
C TRP A 43 1.47 16.68 -2.19
N LEU A 44 2.61 16.73 -1.49
CA LEU A 44 2.68 16.73 -0.02
C LEU A 44 3.39 17.96 0.57
N GLY A 45 3.82 18.93 -0.28
CA GLY A 45 4.52 20.14 0.15
C GLY A 45 5.83 19.85 0.89
N GLU A 46 6.17 20.71 1.85
CA GLU A 46 7.40 20.59 2.65
C GLU A 46 7.48 19.29 3.46
N LEU A 47 6.35 18.78 3.92
CA LEU A 47 6.31 17.49 4.60
C LEU A 47 6.79 16.36 3.69
N GLY A 48 6.30 16.34 2.44
CA GLY A 48 6.71 15.35 1.44
C GLY A 48 8.19 15.43 1.13
N LYS A 49 8.73 16.64 0.98
CA LYS A 49 10.16 16.86 0.78
C LYS A 49 11.00 16.33 1.93
N THR A 50 10.66 16.68 3.17
CA THR A 50 11.38 16.22 4.36
C THR A 50 11.40 14.70 4.44
N LYS A 51 10.25 14.04 4.24
CA LYS A 51 10.15 12.58 4.28
C LYS A 51 10.89 11.89 3.13
N LEU A 52 10.87 12.48 1.94
CA LEU A 52 11.64 11.99 0.81
C LEU A 52 13.15 12.08 1.07
N ASP A 53 13.63 13.21 1.61
CA ASP A 53 15.05 13.40 1.94
C ASP A 53 15.52 12.40 3.01
N GLU A 54 14.67 12.08 4.01
CA GLU A 54 14.92 11.02 4.98
C GLU A 54 15.08 9.65 4.31
N LEU A 55 14.22 9.30 3.35
CA LEU A 55 14.26 8.03 2.62
C LEU A 55 15.46 7.93 1.68
N ILE A 56 15.84 9.02 1.05
CA ILE A 56 17.06 9.10 0.22
C ILE A 56 18.31 8.98 1.11
N GLY A 57 18.36 9.67 2.24
CA GLY A 57 19.48 9.59 3.20
C GLY A 57 19.68 8.19 3.78
N ARG A 58 18.62 7.36 3.80
CA ARG A 58 18.69 5.92 4.18
C ARG A 58 18.94 4.98 3.00
N GLU A 59 19.18 5.49 1.80
CA GLU A 59 19.37 4.71 0.58
C GLU A 59 18.18 3.79 0.21
N ILE A 60 16.99 4.10 0.71
CA ILE A 60 15.73 3.36 0.46
C ILE A 60 15.10 3.83 -0.85
N ILE A 61 15.31 5.09 -1.19
CA ILE A 61 14.99 5.70 -2.47
C ILE A 61 16.27 6.27 -3.06
N THR A 62 16.46 6.07 -4.35
CA THR A 62 17.57 6.66 -5.12
C THR A 62 17.02 7.56 -6.22
N GLU A 63 17.83 8.51 -6.66
CA GLU A 63 17.52 9.39 -7.79
C GLU A 63 18.52 9.12 -8.91
N ASP A 64 18.02 8.95 -10.13
CA ASP A 64 18.88 8.75 -11.30
C ASP A 64 19.36 10.09 -11.91
N ALA A 65 20.20 10.02 -12.94
CA ALA A 65 20.76 11.19 -13.64
C ALA A 65 19.69 12.08 -14.32
N ASN A 66 18.48 11.57 -14.52
CA ASN A 66 17.35 12.29 -15.11
C ASN A 66 16.42 12.89 -14.06
N GLY A 67 16.73 12.74 -12.76
CA GLY A 67 15.89 13.20 -11.65
C GLY A 67 14.71 12.30 -11.34
N VAL A 68 14.68 11.08 -11.87
CA VAL A 68 13.64 10.09 -11.57
C VAL A 68 13.97 9.33 -10.29
N LEU A 69 12.97 9.18 -9.44
CA LEU A 69 13.09 8.47 -8.17
C LEU A 69 12.82 6.98 -8.36
N HIS A 70 13.62 6.16 -7.71
CA HIS A 70 13.53 4.70 -7.75
C HIS A 70 13.51 4.14 -6.34
N ALA A 71 12.57 3.26 -6.05
CA ALA A 71 12.54 2.49 -4.81
C ALA A 71 13.54 1.33 -4.88
N ILE A 72 14.22 1.04 -3.78
CA ILE A 72 15.18 -0.08 -3.71
C ILE A 72 14.54 -1.44 -3.97
N LYS A 73 13.24 -1.59 -3.66
CA LYS A 73 12.42 -2.78 -3.95
C LYS A 73 11.04 -2.35 -4.43
N ASN A 74 10.66 -2.80 -5.62
CA ASN A 74 9.31 -2.55 -6.14
C ASN A 74 8.27 -3.49 -5.52
N ASP A 75 8.69 -4.71 -5.15
CA ASP A 75 7.86 -5.67 -4.44
C ASP A 75 8.32 -5.77 -2.98
N PHE A 76 7.48 -5.34 -2.07
CA PHE A 76 7.73 -5.36 -0.64
C PHE A 76 6.46 -5.68 0.15
N SER A 77 6.63 -6.34 1.27
CA SER A 77 5.54 -6.61 2.20
C SER A 77 5.90 -6.10 3.59
N LEU A 78 5.03 -5.31 4.16
CA LEU A 78 5.13 -4.86 5.53
C LEU A 78 4.65 -5.95 6.51
N SER A 79 5.01 -5.80 7.78
CA SER A 79 4.41 -6.63 8.83
C SER A 79 2.88 -6.40 8.88
N PRO A 80 2.06 -7.43 9.18
CA PRO A 80 0.60 -7.29 9.21
C PRO A 80 0.13 -6.17 10.16
N ARG A 81 0.82 -5.96 11.27
CA ARG A 81 0.51 -4.90 12.24
C ARG A 81 0.73 -3.51 11.64
N LEU A 82 1.83 -3.32 10.92
CA LEU A 82 2.16 -2.06 10.27
C LEU A 82 1.21 -1.80 9.10
N LEU A 83 0.95 -2.83 8.30
CA LEU A 83 -0.01 -2.75 7.21
C LEU A 83 -1.41 -2.34 7.71
N LYS A 84 -1.93 -2.96 8.78
CA LYS A 84 -3.22 -2.59 9.39
C LYS A 84 -3.26 -1.11 9.77
N ARG A 85 -2.20 -0.60 10.42
CA ARG A 85 -2.12 0.80 10.84
C ARG A 85 -2.12 1.77 9.64
N HIS A 86 -1.35 1.46 8.59
CA HIS A 86 -1.32 2.29 7.39
C HIS A 86 -2.62 2.22 6.59
N THR A 87 -3.25 1.06 6.50
CA THR A 87 -4.56 0.90 5.86
C THR A 87 -5.62 1.79 6.50
N HIS A 88 -5.67 1.85 7.83
CA HIS A 88 -6.56 2.76 8.55
C HIS A 88 -6.35 4.21 8.12
N LYS A 89 -5.09 4.66 8.15
CA LYS A 89 -4.74 6.02 7.72
C LYS A 89 -4.98 6.28 6.23
N LEU A 90 -4.79 5.29 5.36
CA LEU A 90 -5.12 5.43 3.93
C LEU A 90 -6.61 5.74 3.73
N ILE A 91 -7.47 5.04 4.46
CA ILE A 91 -8.92 5.28 4.42
C ILE A 91 -9.22 6.70 4.92
N ASP A 92 -8.69 7.08 6.09
CA ASP A 92 -8.95 8.39 6.68
C ASP A 92 -8.48 9.57 5.81
N VAL A 93 -7.35 9.41 5.11
CA VAL A 93 -6.73 10.52 4.35
C VAL A 93 -7.24 10.59 2.90
N PHE A 94 -7.41 9.45 2.24
CA PHE A 94 -7.68 9.42 0.79
C PHE A 94 -9.11 9.07 0.42
N PHE A 95 -9.86 8.44 1.32
CA PHE A 95 -11.25 8.12 1.07
C PHE A 95 -12.14 9.32 1.39
N LYS A 96 -12.88 9.80 0.41
CA LYS A 96 -13.77 10.96 0.53
C LYS A 96 -15.21 10.50 0.37
N PRO A 97 -15.96 10.35 1.48
CA PRO A 97 -17.34 9.88 1.42
C PRO A 97 -18.25 10.75 0.54
N ASP A 98 -18.05 12.06 0.58
CA ASP A 98 -18.87 13.02 -0.17
C ASP A 98 -18.73 12.84 -1.68
N ASP A 99 -17.53 12.49 -2.16
CA ASP A 99 -17.29 12.24 -3.59
C ASP A 99 -18.14 11.05 -4.11
N ILE A 100 -18.50 10.08 -3.25
CA ILE A 100 -19.35 8.93 -3.63
C ILE A 100 -20.81 9.34 -3.76
N ILE A 101 -21.29 10.20 -2.86
CA ILE A 101 -22.68 10.72 -2.83
C ILE A 101 -22.95 11.50 -4.10
N ASP A 102 -21.99 12.27 -4.58
CA ASP A 102 -22.09 13.09 -5.79
C ASP A 102 -21.77 12.32 -7.09
N GLY A 103 -21.67 10.99 -7.04
CA GLY A 103 -21.37 10.15 -8.21
C GLY A 103 -19.90 10.14 -8.63
N GLY A 104 -19.01 10.50 -7.71
CA GLY A 104 -17.55 10.47 -7.90
C GLY A 104 -16.99 9.05 -8.05
N PRO A 105 -15.68 8.93 -8.32
CA PRO A 105 -15.03 7.66 -8.70
C PRO A 105 -14.83 6.68 -7.53
N GLY A 106 -15.09 7.09 -6.30
CA GLY A 106 -14.90 6.27 -5.11
C GLY A 106 -15.96 5.17 -4.98
N MET A 107 -15.58 4.04 -4.40
CA MET A 107 -16.50 2.96 -4.07
C MET A 107 -16.19 2.41 -2.69
N LEU A 108 -17.21 2.29 -1.83
CA LEU A 108 -17.13 1.60 -0.56
C LEU A 108 -18.20 0.52 -0.48
N ARG A 109 -17.81 -0.68 -0.13
CA ARG A 109 -18.75 -1.76 0.20
C ARG A 109 -18.39 -2.35 1.55
N ASN A 110 -19.40 -2.54 2.39
CA ASN A 110 -19.31 -3.26 3.65
C ASN A 110 -20.38 -4.36 3.63
N ILE A 111 -19.96 -5.61 3.89
CA ILE A 111 -20.84 -6.76 3.99
C ILE A 111 -20.50 -7.43 5.32
N SER A 112 -21.52 -7.59 6.18
CA SER A 112 -21.39 -8.22 7.49
C SER A 112 -22.47 -9.29 7.61
N GLU A 113 -22.11 -10.55 7.30
CA GLU A 113 -23.02 -11.67 7.25
C GLU A 113 -22.38 -12.90 7.91
N SER A 114 -23.21 -13.87 8.30
CA SER A 114 -22.76 -15.12 8.84
C SER A 114 -22.68 -16.20 7.76
N VAL A 115 -21.57 -16.92 7.71
CA VAL A 115 -21.35 -18.03 6.79
C VAL A 115 -20.84 -19.27 7.52
N ASN A 116 -21.04 -20.44 6.95
CA ASN A 116 -20.38 -21.66 7.44
C ASN A 116 -18.91 -21.72 6.97
N VAL A 117 -18.15 -22.70 7.45
CA VAL A 117 -16.72 -22.86 7.14
C VAL A 117 -16.45 -22.91 5.64
N ASN A 118 -17.26 -23.64 4.87
CA ASN A 118 -17.09 -23.75 3.42
C ASN A 118 -17.37 -22.40 2.73
N GLY A 119 -18.40 -21.68 3.17
CA GLY A 119 -18.70 -20.33 2.72
C GLY A 119 -17.56 -19.36 3.00
N TYR A 120 -16.97 -19.42 4.19
CA TYR A 120 -15.81 -18.59 4.55
C TYR A 120 -14.61 -18.85 3.62
N LYS A 121 -14.25 -20.14 3.39
CA LYS A 121 -13.18 -20.52 2.45
C LYS A 121 -13.47 -20.01 1.04
N ARG A 122 -14.71 -20.15 0.57
CA ARG A 122 -15.06 -19.67 -0.78
C ARG A 122 -14.97 -18.15 -0.90
N VAL A 123 -15.35 -17.39 0.13
CA VAL A 123 -15.17 -15.93 0.16
C VAL A 123 -13.69 -15.54 0.11
N GLN A 124 -12.82 -16.26 0.83
CA GLN A 124 -11.37 -16.05 0.75
C GLN A 124 -10.83 -16.26 -0.67
N GLU A 125 -11.23 -17.36 -1.33
CA GLU A 125 -10.83 -17.65 -2.71
C GLU A 125 -11.28 -16.53 -3.66
N VAL A 126 -12.55 -16.13 -3.59
CA VAL A 126 -13.11 -15.05 -4.44
C VAL A 126 -12.39 -13.73 -4.20
N LEU A 127 -12.09 -13.39 -2.95
CA LEU A 127 -11.34 -12.16 -2.64
C LEU A 127 -9.92 -12.19 -3.21
N LEU A 128 -9.25 -13.34 -3.15
CA LEU A 128 -7.92 -13.52 -3.73
C LEU A 128 -7.97 -13.45 -5.26
N GLU A 129 -8.92 -14.13 -5.90
CA GLU A 129 -9.13 -14.07 -7.35
C GLU A 129 -9.38 -12.63 -7.82
N ALA A 130 -10.27 -11.89 -7.14
CA ALA A 130 -10.58 -10.49 -7.44
C ALA A 130 -9.36 -9.58 -7.25
N SER A 131 -8.60 -9.77 -6.17
CA SER A 131 -7.37 -8.99 -5.92
C SER A 131 -6.32 -9.22 -6.99
N ASN A 132 -6.14 -10.46 -7.45
CA ASN A 132 -5.23 -10.79 -8.55
C ASN A 132 -5.67 -10.18 -9.88
N GLU A 133 -6.96 -10.16 -10.16
CA GLU A 133 -7.50 -9.55 -11.39
C GLU A 133 -7.35 -8.02 -11.36
N ILE A 134 -7.58 -7.38 -10.22
CA ILE A 134 -7.32 -5.95 -10.03
C ILE A 134 -5.84 -5.64 -10.29
N LEU A 135 -4.93 -6.43 -9.72
CA LEU A 135 -3.48 -6.24 -9.92
C LEU A 135 -3.07 -6.40 -11.39
N LYS A 136 -3.61 -7.40 -12.09
CA LYS A 136 -3.39 -7.57 -13.53
C LYS A 136 -3.89 -6.37 -14.32
N THR A 137 -5.10 -5.87 -14.00
CA THR A 137 -5.70 -4.72 -14.64
C THR A 137 -4.84 -3.46 -14.45
N ILE A 138 -4.35 -3.20 -13.24
CA ILE A 138 -3.45 -2.09 -12.94
C ILE A 138 -2.16 -2.20 -13.77
N ASN A 139 -1.55 -3.39 -13.80
CA ASN A 139 -0.31 -3.61 -14.54
C ASN A 139 -0.46 -3.49 -16.07
N ALA A 140 -1.64 -3.83 -16.60
CA ALA A 140 -1.94 -3.71 -18.02
C ALA A 140 -2.30 -2.28 -18.46
N ASN A 141 -2.65 -1.41 -17.51
CA ASN A 141 -3.11 -0.04 -17.78
C ASN A 141 -2.32 0.99 -16.95
N PRO A 142 -1.01 1.11 -17.14
CA PRO A 142 -0.22 2.11 -16.41
C PRO A 142 -0.70 3.52 -16.75
N GLY A 143 -0.75 4.40 -15.75
CA GLY A 143 -1.25 5.77 -15.93
C GLY A 143 -0.94 6.66 -14.73
N LYS A 144 -1.43 7.90 -14.77
CA LYS A 144 -1.15 8.93 -13.77
C LYS A 144 -2.17 9.00 -12.63
N ILE A 145 -3.25 8.23 -12.67
CA ILE A 145 -4.30 8.24 -11.63
C ILE A 145 -3.82 7.38 -10.46
N PRO A 146 -3.51 7.99 -9.29
CA PRO A 146 -3.14 7.23 -8.12
C PRO A 146 -4.36 6.46 -7.60
N LEU A 147 -4.24 5.15 -7.52
CA LEU A 147 -5.29 4.25 -7.05
C LEU A 147 -4.94 3.68 -5.69
N VAL A 148 -5.91 3.68 -4.77
CA VAL A 148 -5.85 2.93 -3.51
C VAL A 148 -6.94 1.86 -3.54
N TYR A 149 -6.54 0.61 -3.39
CA TYR A 149 -7.43 -0.53 -3.20
C TYR A 149 -7.10 -1.21 -1.87
N VAL A 150 -8.13 -1.48 -1.07
CA VAL A 150 -8.02 -2.21 0.20
C VAL A 150 -9.05 -3.33 0.19
N GLY A 151 -8.57 -4.57 0.20
CA GLY A 151 -9.38 -5.75 0.43
C GLY A 151 -9.12 -6.30 1.85
N MET A 152 -10.17 -6.58 2.60
CA MET A 152 -10.07 -7.16 3.93
C MET A 152 -11.16 -8.21 4.12
N LEU A 153 -10.77 -9.34 4.68
CA LEU A 153 -11.66 -10.37 5.19
C LEU A 153 -11.16 -10.81 6.56
N ASP A 154 -12.01 -10.76 7.56
CA ASP A 154 -11.74 -11.31 8.88
C ASP A 154 -13.06 -11.71 9.55
N SER A 155 -12.97 -12.49 10.61
CA SER A 155 -14.10 -12.83 11.47
C SER A 155 -14.37 -11.69 12.46
N MET A 156 -15.64 -11.38 12.68
CA MET A 156 -16.07 -10.48 13.76
C MET A 156 -16.06 -11.13 15.14
N ALA A 157 -15.64 -12.39 15.26
CA ALA A 157 -15.51 -13.07 16.55
C ALA A 157 -14.40 -12.46 17.38
N PHE A 158 -14.64 -12.22 18.67
CA PHE A 158 -13.63 -11.70 19.61
C PHE A 158 -12.45 -12.66 19.82
N SER A 159 -12.61 -13.94 19.47
CA SER A 159 -11.55 -14.95 19.50
C SER A 159 -11.67 -15.88 18.29
N ASN A 160 -10.63 -15.92 17.48
CA ASN A 160 -10.55 -16.79 16.30
C ASN A 160 -10.15 -18.24 16.63
N LYS A 161 -9.93 -18.59 17.92
CA LYS A 161 -9.46 -19.94 18.31
C LYS A 161 -10.41 -21.05 17.84
N ASN A 162 -11.72 -20.79 17.87
CA ASN A 162 -12.73 -21.77 17.45
C ASN A 162 -12.91 -21.84 15.92
N ILE A 163 -12.48 -20.81 15.19
CA ILE A 163 -12.56 -20.76 13.73
C ILE A 163 -11.34 -21.40 13.11
N ILE A 164 -10.15 -21.11 13.65
CA ILE A 164 -8.87 -21.66 13.16
C ILE A 164 -8.85 -23.20 13.30
N GLY A 165 -9.45 -23.77 14.32
CA GLY A 165 -9.58 -25.22 14.48
C GLY A 165 -10.56 -25.89 13.51
N ALA A 166 -11.39 -25.11 12.80
CA ALA A 166 -12.38 -25.59 11.82
C ALA A 166 -11.93 -25.33 10.35
N LEU A 167 -10.91 -24.50 10.13
CA LEU A 167 -10.32 -24.18 8.83
C LEU A 167 -9.19 -25.16 8.49
#